data_c5ccc405e71decfb7bbed45f7127a984
#
_entry.id   c5ccc405e71decfb7bbed45f7127a984
#
_cell.length_a   1.000
_cell.length_b   1.000
_cell.length_c   1.000
_cell.angle_alpha   90.00
_cell.angle_beta   90.00
_cell.angle_gamma   90.00
#
_symmetry.space_group_name_H-M   'P 1'
#
loop_
_entity.id
_entity.type
_entity.pdbx_description
1 polymer ?
#
loop_
_entity_poly.entity_id
_entity_poly.type
_entity_poly.pdbx_seq_one_letter_code
_entity_poly.pdbx_strand_id
1 'polypeptide(L)'
;MAKITKEAALLYHSQGKPGKIEVVPTKPYSTQTDLSLAYSPGVAEPCLEIEKNPQDAYKYTAKGNLVAVISNGTAVLGLGDIGALSGKPVMEGKGLLFKIYAGIDVFDIEVNEKDPDKFIEAVKAIAPTFGGINLEDIKACLLYTSDAADE
;
A
#
# COMPACT_ATOMS: atom_id res chain seq x y z
N MET A 1 17.39 -15.02 -22.46
CA MET A 1 17.02 -14.82 -21.05
C MET A 1 17.17 -16.18 -20.32
N ALA A 2 17.74 -16.20 -19.13
CA ALA A 2 17.79 -17.41 -18.32
C ALA A 2 16.37 -17.85 -17.98
N LYS A 3 16.08 -19.16 -18.09
CA LYS A 3 14.78 -19.72 -17.74
C LYS A 3 14.64 -19.73 -16.22
N ILE A 4 13.67 -18.97 -15.69
CA ILE A 4 13.37 -18.96 -14.26
C ILE A 4 12.68 -20.27 -13.89
N THR A 5 13.23 -21.00 -12.91
CA THR A 5 12.62 -22.23 -12.39
C THR A 5 11.66 -21.91 -11.24
N LYS A 6 10.74 -22.84 -10.97
CA LYS A 6 9.81 -22.73 -9.84
C LYS A 6 10.56 -22.62 -8.51
N GLU A 7 11.57 -23.46 -8.34
CA GLU A 7 12.40 -23.52 -7.11
C GLU A 7 13.12 -22.18 -6.87
N ALA A 8 13.74 -21.62 -7.92
CA ALA A 8 14.41 -20.33 -7.82
C ALA A 8 13.45 -19.20 -7.46
N ALA A 9 12.24 -19.19 -8.05
CA ALA A 9 11.21 -18.19 -7.73
C ALA A 9 10.73 -18.33 -6.28
N LEU A 10 10.45 -19.52 -5.80
CA LEU A 10 10.03 -19.75 -4.42
C LEU A 10 11.13 -19.37 -3.42
N LEU A 11 12.38 -19.74 -3.71
CA LEU A 11 13.54 -19.40 -2.87
C LEU A 11 13.73 -17.89 -2.78
N TYR A 12 13.62 -17.16 -3.88
CA TYR A 12 13.72 -15.69 -3.91
C TYR A 12 12.72 -15.01 -2.96
N HIS A 13 11.49 -15.53 -2.85
CA HIS A 13 10.45 -14.94 -2.00
C HIS A 13 10.55 -15.35 -0.52
N SER A 14 11.21 -16.45 -0.21
CA SER A 14 11.26 -17.03 1.15
C SER A 14 12.62 -16.88 1.86
N GLN A 15 13.70 -16.73 1.11
CA GLN A 15 15.05 -16.68 1.67
C GLN A 15 15.30 -15.38 2.42
N GLY A 16 15.95 -15.45 3.59
CA GLY A 16 16.24 -14.30 4.42
C GLY A 16 14.96 -13.73 5.06
N LYS A 17 14.68 -12.44 4.83
CA LYS A 17 13.43 -11.81 5.24
C LYS A 17 12.36 -12.10 4.18
N PRO A 18 11.28 -12.81 4.51
CA PRO A 18 10.25 -13.14 3.52
C PRO A 18 9.58 -11.91 2.91
N GLY A 19 9.13 -12.03 1.66
CA GLY A 19 8.49 -10.94 0.93
C GLY A 19 9.48 -10.00 0.24
N LYS A 20 9.01 -8.86 -0.21
CA LYS A 20 9.78 -7.89 -1.02
C LYS A 20 9.76 -6.47 -0.45
N ILE A 21 8.99 -6.23 0.59
CA ILE A 21 8.85 -4.92 1.23
C ILE A 21 9.09 -5.02 2.73
N GLU A 22 9.48 -3.92 3.34
CA GLU A 22 9.52 -3.75 4.79
C GLU A 22 9.17 -2.30 5.15
N VAL A 23 8.68 -2.11 6.37
CA VAL A 23 8.42 -0.80 6.95
C VAL A 23 9.50 -0.51 7.96
N VAL A 24 10.19 0.61 7.79
CA VAL A 24 11.28 1.05 8.66
C VAL A 24 11.02 2.47 9.18
N PRO A 25 11.39 2.78 10.43
CA PRO A 25 11.29 4.13 10.96
C PRO A 25 12.26 5.07 10.25
N THR A 26 11.83 6.33 10.02
CA THR A 26 12.62 7.38 9.37
C THR A 26 13.18 8.41 10.36
N LYS A 27 12.78 8.33 11.62
CA LYS A 27 13.20 9.26 12.69
C LYS A 27 14.08 8.54 13.71
N PRO A 28 14.95 9.27 14.45
CA PRO A 28 15.67 8.71 15.58
C PRO A 28 14.69 8.15 16.64
N TYR A 29 15.09 7.04 17.27
CA TYR A 29 14.29 6.38 18.31
C TYR A 29 15.15 5.79 19.45
N SER A 30 16.38 6.30 19.61
CA SER A 30 17.35 5.73 20.54
C SER A 30 17.27 6.34 21.93
N THR A 31 16.66 7.51 22.09
CA THR A 31 16.57 8.22 23.35
C THR A 31 15.13 8.38 23.83
N GLN A 32 14.96 8.61 25.13
CA GLN A 32 13.64 8.94 25.70
C GLN A 32 13.07 10.23 25.09
N THR A 33 13.92 11.19 24.76
CA THR A 33 13.51 12.43 24.08
C THR A 33 12.98 12.12 22.67
N ASP A 34 13.66 11.28 21.90
CA ASP A 34 13.19 10.86 20.57
C ASP A 34 11.80 10.24 20.65
N LEU A 35 11.58 9.32 21.60
CA LEU A 35 10.30 8.65 21.79
C LEU A 35 9.21 9.63 22.24
N SER A 36 9.54 10.61 23.08
CA SER A 36 8.61 11.64 23.53
C SER A 36 8.21 12.60 22.39
N LEU A 37 9.10 12.88 21.47
CA LEU A 37 8.80 13.64 20.24
C LEU A 37 8.00 12.83 19.23
N ALA A 38 8.36 11.54 19.04
CA ALA A 38 7.74 10.67 18.05
C ALA A 38 6.32 10.22 18.42
N TYR A 39 6.02 10.14 19.73
CA TYR A 39 4.72 9.66 20.21
C TYR A 39 4.15 10.59 21.28
N SER A 40 4.23 10.26 22.56
CA SER A 40 3.60 11.06 23.62
C SER A 40 4.65 11.81 24.47
N PRO A 41 4.49 13.12 24.69
CA PRO A 41 3.37 14.02 24.29
C PRO A 41 3.53 14.72 22.94
N GLY A 42 4.72 14.68 22.31
CA GLY A 42 5.08 15.52 21.17
C GLY A 42 4.18 15.36 19.93
N VAL A 43 3.62 14.16 19.71
CA VAL A 43 2.75 13.86 18.56
C VAL A 43 1.44 14.67 18.56
N ALA A 44 1.04 15.25 19.68
CA ALA A 44 -0.17 16.08 19.76
C ALA A 44 -0.07 17.33 18.86
N GLU A 45 1.11 17.94 18.76
CA GLU A 45 1.31 19.17 18.00
C GLU A 45 1.02 18.98 16.50
N PRO A 46 1.64 18.04 15.77
CA PRO A 46 1.30 17.82 14.38
C PRO A 46 -0.16 17.38 14.18
N CYS A 47 -0.78 16.65 15.10
CA CYS A 47 -2.20 16.32 15.02
C CYS A 47 -3.08 17.56 15.01
N LEU A 48 -2.83 18.52 15.92
CA LEU A 48 -3.58 19.78 16.00
C LEU A 48 -3.37 20.66 14.77
N GLU A 49 -2.17 20.68 14.20
CA GLU A 49 -1.92 21.44 12.97
C GLU A 49 -2.67 20.82 11.77
N ILE A 50 -2.69 19.49 11.65
CA ILE A 50 -3.45 18.79 10.59
C ILE A 50 -4.97 18.97 10.77
N GLU A 51 -5.47 18.99 12.01
CA GLU A 51 -6.88 19.28 12.30
C GLU A 51 -7.29 20.68 11.80
N LYS A 52 -6.43 21.69 12.02
CA LYS A 52 -6.66 23.05 11.53
C LYS A 52 -6.54 23.16 10.01
N ASN A 53 -5.58 22.49 9.43
CA ASN A 53 -5.31 22.49 7.99
C ASN A 53 -4.96 21.09 7.50
N PRO A 54 -5.90 20.34 6.88
CA PRO A 54 -5.65 18.98 6.40
C PRO A 54 -4.49 18.84 5.42
N GLN A 55 -4.10 19.90 4.70
CA GLN A 55 -2.95 19.88 3.80
C GLN A 55 -1.62 19.68 4.54
N ASP A 56 -1.56 20.01 5.83
CA ASP A 56 -0.37 19.79 6.64
C ASP A 56 -0.08 18.30 6.90
N ALA A 57 -1.01 17.40 6.57
CA ALA A 57 -0.73 15.96 6.54
C ALA A 57 0.43 15.61 5.60
N TYR A 58 0.59 16.33 4.49
CA TYR A 58 1.71 16.15 3.56
C TYR A 58 3.05 16.63 4.13
N LYS A 59 3.02 17.51 5.11
CA LYS A 59 4.21 18.06 5.79
C LYS A 59 4.66 17.19 6.97
N TYR A 60 3.69 16.69 7.73
CA TYR A 60 3.96 16.03 9.01
C TYR A 60 3.86 14.51 8.99
N THR A 61 3.42 13.92 7.88
CA THR A 61 3.27 12.46 7.74
C THR A 61 3.93 11.93 6.49
N ALA A 62 3.97 10.61 6.34
CA ALA A 62 4.47 9.93 5.15
C ALA A 62 3.49 10.00 3.94
N LYS A 63 2.29 10.60 4.11
CA LYS A 63 1.22 10.62 3.10
C LYS A 63 1.71 11.07 1.72
N GLY A 64 2.57 12.08 1.65
CA GLY A 64 3.05 12.65 0.39
C GLY A 64 3.89 11.73 -0.49
N ASN A 65 4.46 10.66 0.09
CA ASN A 65 5.26 9.67 -0.64
C ASN A 65 4.77 8.24 -0.42
N LEU A 66 3.51 8.05 -0.05
CA LEU A 66 2.94 6.73 0.25
C LEU A 66 1.76 6.46 -0.67
N VAL A 67 1.84 5.38 -1.45
CA VAL A 67 0.80 4.90 -2.36
C VAL A 67 0.23 3.58 -1.85
N ALA A 68 -1.08 3.42 -1.90
CA ALA A 68 -1.71 2.11 -1.74
C ALA A 68 -1.75 1.39 -3.09
N VAL A 69 -1.25 0.16 -3.15
CA VAL A 69 -1.51 -0.78 -4.23
C VAL A 69 -2.60 -1.72 -3.75
N ILE A 70 -3.81 -1.59 -4.29
CA ILE A 70 -5.00 -2.28 -3.79
C ILE A 70 -5.48 -3.30 -4.80
N SER A 71 -5.74 -4.53 -4.34
CA SER A 71 -6.28 -5.62 -5.15
C SER A 71 -7.27 -6.46 -4.37
N ASN A 72 -8.20 -7.10 -5.07
CA ASN A 72 -8.98 -8.21 -4.52
C ASN A 72 -8.62 -9.56 -5.18
N GLY A 73 -7.59 -9.58 -6.03
CA GLY A 73 -7.05 -10.79 -6.65
C GLY A 73 -8.01 -11.46 -7.63
N THR A 74 -8.96 -10.72 -8.22
CA THR A 74 -9.99 -11.29 -9.12
C THR A 74 -9.56 -11.40 -10.58
N ALA A 75 -8.46 -10.74 -10.98
CA ALA A 75 -7.95 -10.76 -12.35
C ALA A 75 -6.42 -10.73 -12.42
N VAL A 76 -5.75 -11.59 -11.66
CA VAL A 76 -4.30 -11.66 -11.64
C VAL A 76 -3.76 -12.18 -12.96
N LEU A 77 -2.81 -11.45 -13.56
CA LEU A 77 -2.29 -11.74 -14.91
C LEU A 77 -1.76 -13.18 -15.03
N GLY A 78 -2.34 -13.93 -15.96
CA GLY A 78 -1.99 -15.34 -16.24
C GLY A 78 -2.54 -16.35 -15.22
N LEU A 79 -3.16 -15.92 -14.13
CA LEU A 79 -3.67 -16.79 -13.06
C LEU A 79 -5.19 -16.66 -12.85
N GLY A 80 -5.79 -15.52 -13.25
CA GLY A 80 -7.23 -15.26 -13.11
C GLY A 80 -7.65 -14.91 -11.69
N ASP A 81 -8.79 -15.40 -11.26
CA ASP A 81 -9.35 -15.16 -9.91
C ASP A 81 -8.74 -16.14 -8.90
N ILE A 82 -7.65 -15.73 -8.27
CA ILE A 82 -6.95 -16.52 -7.25
C ILE A 82 -7.22 -16.04 -5.82
N GLY A 83 -8.00 -14.97 -5.68
CA GLY A 83 -8.34 -14.35 -4.40
C GLY A 83 -7.29 -13.37 -3.87
N ALA A 84 -7.73 -12.52 -2.96
CA ALA A 84 -6.95 -11.40 -2.45
C ALA A 84 -5.59 -11.82 -1.86
N LEU A 85 -5.56 -12.74 -0.91
CA LEU A 85 -4.32 -13.16 -0.24
C LEU A 85 -3.30 -13.77 -1.22
N SER A 86 -3.76 -14.56 -2.18
CA SER A 86 -2.85 -15.20 -3.15
C SER A 86 -2.24 -14.20 -4.13
N GLY A 87 -2.86 -13.03 -4.31
CA GLY A 87 -2.35 -11.92 -5.10
C GLY A 87 -1.21 -11.13 -4.44
N LYS A 88 -1.04 -11.23 -3.11
CA LYS A 88 -0.07 -10.43 -2.36
C LYS A 88 1.36 -10.44 -2.93
N PRO A 89 1.97 -11.56 -3.36
CA PRO A 89 3.31 -11.52 -3.94
C PRO A 89 3.42 -10.64 -5.19
N VAL A 90 2.34 -10.51 -5.97
CA VAL A 90 2.29 -9.61 -7.14
C VAL A 90 2.21 -8.17 -6.69
N MET A 91 1.39 -7.86 -5.68
CA MET A 91 1.21 -6.51 -5.15
C MET A 91 2.49 -5.98 -4.48
N GLU A 92 3.20 -6.82 -3.73
CA GLU A 92 4.55 -6.49 -3.23
C GLU A 92 5.54 -6.25 -4.38
N GLY A 93 5.44 -7.02 -5.46
CA GLY A 93 6.23 -6.81 -6.67
C GLY A 93 5.95 -5.44 -7.32
N LYS A 94 4.69 -5.04 -7.37
CA LYS A 94 4.30 -3.70 -7.83
C LYS A 94 4.91 -2.62 -6.92
N GLY A 95 4.84 -2.79 -5.60
CA GLY A 95 5.47 -1.90 -4.62
C GLY A 95 6.98 -1.76 -4.82
N LEU A 96 7.67 -2.87 -5.09
CA LEU A 96 9.10 -2.87 -5.43
C LEU A 96 9.39 -2.03 -6.68
N LEU A 97 8.55 -2.12 -7.73
CA LEU A 97 8.72 -1.32 -8.95
C LEU A 97 8.50 0.18 -8.69
N PHE A 98 7.49 0.56 -7.91
CA PHE A 98 7.28 1.95 -7.49
C PHE A 98 8.53 2.51 -6.76
N LYS A 99 9.12 1.70 -5.88
CA LYS A 99 10.32 2.12 -5.15
C LYS A 99 11.54 2.29 -6.05
N ILE A 100 11.80 1.32 -6.93
CA ILE A 100 12.97 1.33 -7.83
C ILE A 100 12.90 2.48 -8.83
N TYR A 101 11.73 2.68 -9.47
CA TYR A 101 11.63 3.63 -10.59
C TYR A 101 11.22 5.04 -10.18
N ALA A 102 10.52 5.20 -9.06
CA ALA A 102 9.99 6.51 -8.65
C ALA A 102 10.36 6.93 -7.22
N GLY A 103 11.01 6.07 -6.44
CA GLY A 103 11.32 6.35 -5.04
C GLY A 103 10.09 6.40 -4.11
N ILE A 104 8.93 5.93 -4.60
CA ILE A 104 7.66 5.96 -3.88
C ILE A 104 7.56 4.76 -2.95
N ASP A 105 7.14 5.01 -1.71
CA ASP A 105 6.81 3.96 -0.74
C ASP A 105 5.40 3.42 -1.01
N VAL A 106 5.22 2.12 -0.79
CA VAL A 106 3.95 1.44 -1.06
C VAL A 106 3.53 0.59 0.13
N PHE A 107 2.24 0.67 0.49
CA PHE A 107 1.56 -0.42 1.18
C PHE A 107 0.70 -1.18 0.18
N ASP A 108 0.91 -2.50 0.09
CA ASP A 108 0.00 -3.38 -0.63
C ASP A 108 -1.16 -3.75 0.29
N ILE A 109 -2.38 -3.63 -0.25
CA ILE A 109 -3.64 -3.85 0.49
C ILE A 109 -4.48 -4.87 -0.25
N GLU A 110 -4.60 -6.06 0.33
CA GLU A 110 -5.38 -7.16 -0.21
C GLU A 110 -6.79 -7.12 0.41
N VAL A 111 -7.78 -6.66 -0.36
CA VAL A 111 -9.17 -6.53 0.09
C VAL A 111 -9.95 -7.79 -0.26
N ASN A 112 -10.37 -8.55 0.75
CA ASN A 112 -11.16 -9.77 0.55
C ASN A 112 -12.65 -9.45 0.36
N GLU A 113 -12.96 -8.66 -0.69
CA GLU A 113 -14.32 -8.29 -1.06
C GLU A 113 -14.47 -8.36 -2.60
N LYS A 114 -15.53 -8.99 -3.07
CA LYS A 114 -15.85 -9.16 -4.50
C LYS A 114 -17.08 -8.36 -4.93
N ASP A 115 -17.85 -7.84 -3.98
CA ASP A 115 -18.94 -6.93 -4.25
C ASP A 115 -18.33 -5.56 -4.62
N PRO A 116 -18.68 -4.97 -5.78
CA PRO A 116 -18.09 -3.72 -6.25
C PRO A 116 -18.29 -2.56 -5.30
N ASP A 117 -19.52 -2.39 -4.81
CA ASP A 117 -19.88 -1.24 -3.99
C ASP A 117 -19.15 -1.28 -2.64
N LYS A 118 -19.10 -2.46 -2.01
CA LYS A 118 -18.37 -2.66 -0.76
C LYS A 118 -16.86 -2.52 -0.93
N PHE A 119 -16.31 -2.97 -2.07
CA PHE A 119 -14.90 -2.78 -2.38
C PHE A 119 -14.58 -1.29 -2.50
N ILE A 120 -15.39 -0.52 -3.24
CA ILE A 120 -15.24 0.92 -3.39
C ILE A 120 -15.34 1.63 -2.03
N GLU A 121 -16.31 1.26 -1.21
CA GLU A 121 -16.44 1.80 0.15
C GLU A 121 -15.19 1.54 1.00
N ALA A 122 -14.63 0.33 0.93
CA ALA A 122 -13.39 0.00 1.64
C ALA A 122 -12.21 0.87 1.16
N VAL A 123 -12.06 1.04 -0.16
CA VAL A 123 -11.02 1.88 -0.74
C VAL A 123 -11.18 3.34 -0.31
N LYS A 124 -12.39 3.88 -0.38
CA LYS A 124 -12.68 5.26 0.07
C LYS A 124 -12.39 5.46 1.56
N ALA A 125 -12.70 4.48 2.39
CA ALA A 125 -12.49 4.57 3.83
C ALA A 125 -11.02 4.64 4.23
N ILE A 126 -10.10 4.01 3.48
CA ILE A 126 -8.66 4.01 3.76
C ILE A 126 -7.88 5.11 3.00
N ALA A 127 -8.51 5.77 2.06
CA ALA A 127 -7.89 6.79 1.20
C ALA A 127 -7.16 7.92 1.96
N PRO A 128 -7.61 8.39 3.14
CA PRO A 128 -6.90 9.44 3.89
C PRO A 128 -5.44 9.13 4.21
N THR A 129 -5.05 7.85 4.32
CA THR A 129 -3.67 7.43 4.63
C THR A 129 -2.69 7.74 3.50
N PHE A 130 -3.16 7.75 2.25
CA PHE A 130 -2.31 7.70 1.07
C PHE A 130 -2.30 9.01 0.29
N GLY A 131 -1.17 9.30 -0.38
CA GLY A 131 -1.05 10.36 -1.36
C GLY A 131 -1.53 9.94 -2.76
N GLY A 132 -1.70 8.64 -2.99
CA GLY A 132 -2.22 8.07 -4.22
C GLY A 132 -2.68 6.62 -4.04
N ILE A 133 -3.53 6.15 -4.94
CA ILE A 133 -4.06 4.79 -4.95
C ILE A 133 -3.87 4.21 -6.35
N ASN A 134 -3.32 2.99 -6.42
CA ASN A 134 -3.23 2.17 -7.62
C ASN A 134 -4.13 0.94 -7.43
N LEU A 135 -5.19 0.83 -8.22
CA LEU A 135 -6.02 -0.37 -8.27
C LEU A 135 -5.37 -1.37 -9.24
N GLU A 136 -5.15 -2.61 -8.81
CA GLU A 136 -4.37 -3.61 -9.55
C GLU A 136 -5.06 -4.97 -9.55
N ASP A 137 -5.00 -5.68 -10.69
CA ASP A 137 -5.50 -7.05 -10.83
C ASP A 137 -6.96 -7.26 -10.38
N ILE A 138 -7.83 -6.31 -10.72
CA ILE A 138 -9.26 -6.30 -10.43
C ILE A 138 -10.02 -6.52 -11.72
N LYS A 139 -11.08 -7.34 -11.69
CA LYS A 139 -11.94 -7.58 -12.88
C LYS A 139 -12.50 -6.25 -13.40
N ALA A 140 -12.50 -6.08 -14.72
CA ALA A 140 -12.94 -4.86 -15.40
C ALA A 140 -14.35 -4.41 -15.03
N CYS A 141 -15.27 -5.33 -14.74
CA CYS A 141 -16.62 -4.96 -14.29
C CYS A 141 -16.65 -4.25 -12.94
N LEU A 142 -15.63 -4.46 -12.09
CA LEU A 142 -15.48 -3.77 -10.81
C LEU A 142 -14.87 -2.37 -10.99
N LEU A 143 -13.93 -2.22 -11.93
CA LEU A 143 -13.28 -0.94 -12.23
C LEU A 143 -14.25 0.02 -12.94
N TYR A 144 -15.12 -0.49 -13.83
CA TYR A 144 -16.07 0.35 -14.55
C TYR A 144 -17.10 1.02 -13.65
N THR A 145 -17.49 0.38 -12.54
CA THR A 145 -18.37 0.99 -11.53
C THR A 145 -17.64 2.00 -10.66
N SER A 146 -16.32 1.91 -10.47
CA SER A 146 -15.55 2.88 -9.70
C SER A 146 -15.33 4.20 -10.42
N ASP A 147 -15.10 4.16 -11.74
CA ASP A 147 -14.93 5.37 -12.57
C ASP A 147 -16.24 6.19 -12.67
N ALA A 148 -17.39 5.51 -12.66
CA ALA A 148 -18.71 6.17 -12.70
C ALA A 148 -19.10 6.86 -11.37
N ALA A 149 -18.36 6.63 -10.28
CA ALA A 149 -18.61 7.24 -8.98
C ALA A 149 -17.83 8.54 -8.75
N ASP A 150 -16.91 8.91 -9.66
CA ASP A 150 -16.07 10.12 -9.58
C ASP A 150 -16.59 11.27 -10.47
N GLU A 151 -17.73 11.09 -11.15
CA GLU A 151 -18.52 12.14 -11.82
C GLU A 151 -19.70 12.61 -10.91
#